data_a398247fda41c656f8e1a98945eee503
#
_entry.id   a398247fda41c656f8e1a98945eee503
#
_cell.length_a   1.000
_cell.length_b   1.000
_cell.length_c   1.000
_cell.angle_alpha   90.00
_cell.angle_beta   90.00
_cell.angle_gamma   90.00
#
_symmetry.space_group_name_H-M   'P 1'
#
loop_
_entity.id
_entity.type
_entity.pdbx_description
1 polymer ?
#
loop_
_entity_poly.entity_id
_entity_poly.type
_entity_poly.pdbx_seq_one_letter_code
_entity_poly.pdbx_strand_id
1 'polypeptide(L)'
;MKYLTPGPIQLPKDVLNHIKNQPYFHRSSEFKEIFSSVIEKMEKIVGEEVLILPGTGTFSIDTMVYNYVNPNEDVILIDIGEFSRRLGESLISRNVKLHIIKSEIGDVVTPDIIEDYSKKINDLKAIAMVHNETSLGVANRYIEKIQDLAKSLNAILLVDSVSGIPAERISKNIDVIATASHKAFMSIPGASIIFYSIKPRNFDKLPPSMNLNKFIDMKKRLETPYTPPINVIMGLDYSTNYILKVGIDKYAEIHKERTDYLRNLVKLKPVAKEKFGSNTVSAFYTNNTKAIIESLKNKGYTIASGMGNLSNSIIRIGVMGDVSLDDVKKVAEVINNYD
;
A
#
# COMPACT_ATOMS: atom_id res chain seq x y z
N MET A 1 0.72 -9.95 -23.09
CA MET A 1 -0.28 -9.34 -22.20
C MET A 1 0.46 -8.41 -21.26
N LYS A 2 0.09 -7.13 -21.20
CA LYS A 2 0.67 -6.15 -20.29
C LYS A 2 -0.35 -5.75 -19.21
N TYR A 3 0.08 -5.74 -17.97
CA TYR A 3 -0.81 -5.51 -16.82
C TYR A 3 -0.76 -4.05 -16.37
N LEU A 4 -1.85 -3.31 -16.56
CA LEU A 4 -2.11 -2.00 -15.96
C LEU A 4 -3.15 -2.17 -14.85
N THR A 5 -2.99 -3.20 -14.05
CA THR A 5 -3.84 -3.50 -12.89
C THR A 5 -3.35 -2.77 -11.64
N PRO A 6 -4.22 -2.49 -10.66
CA PRO A 6 -3.82 -1.93 -9.37
C PRO A 6 -2.92 -2.84 -8.52
N GLY A 7 -2.66 -4.06 -8.98
CA GLY A 7 -1.78 -5.06 -8.41
C GLY A 7 -2.43 -6.46 -8.34
N PRO A 8 -1.60 -7.53 -8.54
CA PRO A 8 -0.16 -7.48 -8.83
C PRO A 8 0.14 -6.68 -10.09
N ILE A 9 1.33 -6.10 -10.15
CA ILE A 9 1.75 -5.16 -11.19
C ILE A 9 2.52 -5.83 -12.33
N GLN A 10 2.72 -5.11 -13.43
CA GLN A 10 3.66 -5.51 -14.46
C GLN A 10 5.10 -5.41 -13.95
N LEU A 11 5.77 -6.53 -13.77
CA LEU A 11 7.15 -6.53 -13.28
C LEU A 11 8.15 -6.25 -14.40
N PRO A 12 9.22 -5.47 -14.13
CA PRO A 12 10.37 -5.37 -15.02
C PRO A 12 11.04 -6.74 -15.26
N LYS A 13 11.55 -6.97 -16.46
CA LYS A 13 12.25 -8.22 -16.82
C LYS A 13 13.44 -8.51 -15.88
N ASP A 14 14.13 -7.48 -15.43
CA ASP A 14 15.29 -7.63 -14.55
C ASP A 14 14.88 -8.15 -13.17
N VAL A 15 13.75 -7.70 -12.61
CA VAL A 15 13.19 -8.28 -11.37
C VAL A 15 12.90 -9.77 -11.58
N LEU A 16 12.23 -10.12 -12.71
CA LEU A 16 11.93 -11.52 -13.05
C LEU A 16 13.20 -12.37 -13.18
N ASN A 17 14.27 -11.82 -13.75
CA ASN A 17 15.56 -12.49 -13.84
C ASN A 17 16.20 -12.77 -12.48
N HIS A 18 16.05 -11.88 -11.51
CA HIS A 18 16.59 -12.06 -10.16
C HIS A 18 15.85 -13.13 -9.36
N ILE A 19 14.52 -13.24 -9.51
CA ILE A 19 13.71 -14.18 -8.73
C ILE A 19 13.66 -15.61 -9.28
N LYS A 20 14.12 -15.85 -10.52
CA LYS A 20 14.09 -17.19 -11.15
C LYS A 20 15.19 -18.13 -10.66
N ASN A 21 16.18 -17.63 -9.95
CA ASN A 21 17.33 -18.42 -9.48
C ASN A 21 16.92 -19.32 -8.32
N GLN A 22 17.77 -20.37 -8.09
CA GLN A 22 17.64 -21.24 -6.92
C GLN A 22 17.63 -20.39 -5.64
N PRO A 23 16.61 -20.57 -4.75
CA PRO A 23 16.57 -19.85 -3.48
C PRO A 23 17.78 -20.18 -2.61
N TYR A 24 18.34 -19.17 -1.97
CA TYR A 24 19.40 -19.35 -0.99
C TYR A 24 18.88 -20.07 0.27
N PHE A 25 19.77 -20.74 0.98
CA PHE A 25 19.44 -21.16 2.33
C PHE A 25 19.37 -19.94 3.25
N HIS A 26 18.23 -19.72 3.89
CA HIS A 26 17.94 -18.48 4.64
C HIS A 26 18.81 -18.24 5.89
N ARG A 27 19.70 -19.20 6.25
CA ARG A 27 20.70 -19.05 7.33
C ARG A 27 22.12 -18.93 6.79
N SER A 28 22.31 -18.95 5.46
CA SER A 28 23.63 -18.78 4.86
C SER A 28 24.11 -17.33 4.98
N SER A 29 25.44 -17.13 4.90
CA SER A 29 26.07 -15.81 4.88
C SER A 29 25.59 -14.97 3.71
N GLU A 30 25.48 -15.59 2.54
CA GLU A 30 25.06 -14.92 1.30
C GLU A 30 23.64 -14.37 1.42
N PHE A 31 22.73 -15.15 2.02
CA PHE A 31 21.36 -14.64 2.24
C PHE A 31 21.32 -13.52 3.28
N LYS A 32 22.12 -13.61 4.34
CA LYS A 32 22.20 -12.54 5.36
C LYS A 32 22.68 -11.22 4.75
N GLU A 33 23.64 -11.25 3.83
CA GLU A 33 24.12 -10.08 3.11
C GLU A 33 22.99 -9.45 2.25
N ILE A 34 22.27 -10.27 1.47
CA ILE A 34 21.12 -9.81 0.69
C ILE A 34 20.03 -9.24 1.60
N PHE A 35 19.71 -9.93 2.68
CA PHE A 35 18.66 -9.51 3.61
C PHE A 35 19.02 -8.19 4.29
N SER A 36 20.26 -8.02 4.79
CA SER A 36 20.77 -6.76 5.35
C SER A 36 20.67 -5.63 4.34
N SER A 37 21.15 -5.86 3.12
CA SER A 37 21.10 -4.90 2.02
C SER A 37 19.68 -4.43 1.71
N VAL A 38 18.70 -5.35 1.67
CA VAL A 38 17.27 -5.02 1.44
C VAL A 38 16.72 -4.18 2.58
N ILE A 39 16.97 -4.58 3.83
CA ILE A 39 16.54 -3.84 5.02
C ILE A 39 17.06 -2.40 4.98
N GLU A 40 18.38 -2.22 4.84
CA GLU A 40 19.02 -0.90 4.80
C GLU A 40 18.47 0.01 3.69
N LYS A 41 18.24 -0.57 2.50
CA LYS A 41 17.68 0.18 1.37
C LYS A 41 16.22 0.58 1.61
N MET A 42 15.41 -0.33 2.15
CA MET A 42 14.01 -0.04 2.44
C MET A 42 13.88 1.02 3.53
N GLU A 43 14.68 0.93 4.59
CA GLU A 43 14.75 1.95 5.64
C GLU A 43 15.19 3.30 5.08
N LYS A 44 16.16 3.32 4.17
CA LYS A 44 16.58 4.56 3.48
C LYS A 44 15.47 5.14 2.59
N ILE A 45 14.69 4.29 1.91
CA ILE A 45 13.61 4.72 1.01
C ILE A 45 12.46 5.35 1.79
N VAL A 46 12.05 4.77 2.92
CA VAL A 46 10.87 5.21 3.69
C VAL A 46 11.26 6.12 4.86
N GLY A 47 12.41 5.86 5.49
CA GLY A 47 12.92 6.63 6.63
C GLY A 47 12.53 6.06 7.98
N GLU A 48 11.97 4.83 8.02
CA GLU A 48 11.54 4.13 9.22
C GLU A 48 12.17 2.74 9.27
N GLU A 49 12.25 2.14 10.46
CA GLU A 49 12.67 0.74 10.62
C GLU A 49 11.69 -0.19 9.89
N VAL A 50 12.20 -1.29 9.32
CA VAL A 50 11.37 -2.23 8.55
C VAL A 50 11.47 -3.67 9.04
N LEU A 51 10.33 -4.38 8.95
CA LEU A 51 10.23 -5.83 9.11
C LEU A 51 9.59 -6.45 7.86
N ILE A 52 10.11 -7.59 7.44
CA ILE A 52 9.61 -8.36 6.29
C ILE A 52 9.15 -9.74 6.79
N LEU A 53 7.88 -10.03 6.57
CA LEU A 53 7.24 -11.28 6.95
C LEU A 53 6.74 -12.03 5.70
N PRO A 54 6.63 -13.36 5.73
CA PRO A 54 5.90 -14.10 4.71
C PRO A 54 4.42 -13.68 4.70
N GLY A 55 3.89 -13.28 3.55
CA GLY A 55 2.47 -12.89 3.43
C GLY A 55 2.22 -11.89 2.31
N THR A 56 1.08 -11.23 2.37
CA THR A 56 0.66 -10.19 1.43
C THR A 56 0.25 -8.91 2.18
N GLY A 57 -0.23 -7.88 1.46
CA GLY A 57 -0.70 -6.64 2.08
C GLY A 57 -1.80 -6.85 3.11
N THR A 58 -2.72 -7.78 2.89
CA THR A 58 -3.76 -8.12 3.89
C THR A 58 -3.14 -8.64 5.18
N PHE A 59 -2.14 -9.52 5.08
CA PHE A 59 -1.45 -10.03 6.26
C PHE A 59 -0.62 -8.94 6.98
N SER A 60 -0.07 -7.96 6.25
CA SER A 60 0.60 -6.83 6.90
C SER A 60 -0.37 -5.95 7.71
N ILE A 61 -1.59 -5.75 7.21
CA ILE A 61 -2.64 -5.01 7.91
C ILE A 61 -3.06 -5.75 9.18
N ASP A 62 -3.37 -7.04 9.09
CA ASP A 62 -3.73 -7.87 10.26
C ASP A 62 -2.59 -7.85 11.29
N THR A 63 -1.35 -8.04 10.84
CA THR A 63 -0.17 -8.00 11.71
C THR A 63 -0.01 -6.64 12.39
N MET A 64 -0.19 -5.53 11.67
CA MET A 64 -0.17 -4.18 12.22
C MET A 64 -1.23 -4.03 13.33
N VAL A 65 -2.49 -4.32 13.02
CA VAL A 65 -3.60 -4.19 13.97
C VAL A 65 -3.35 -5.02 15.23
N TYR A 66 -2.97 -6.29 15.07
CA TYR A 66 -2.79 -7.21 16.19
C TYR A 66 -1.58 -6.88 17.09
N ASN A 67 -0.57 -6.17 16.58
CA ASN A 67 0.61 -5.78 17.36
C ASN A 67 0.53 -4.39 18.00
N TYR A 68 -0.44 -3.56 17.61
CA TYR A 68 -0.49 -2.17 18.07
C TYR A 68 -1.78 -1.80 18.81
N VAL A 69 -2.84 -2.62 18.70
CA VAL A 69 -4.14 -2.33 19.33
C VAL A 69 -4.60 -3.49 20.20
N ASN A 70 -5.11 -3.19 21.41
CA ASN A 70 -5.73 -4.17 22.31
C ASN A 70 -7.24 -4.33 22.04
N PRO A 71 -7.81 -5.49 22.38
CA PRO A 71 -9.25 -5.61 22.52
C PRO A 71 -9.84 -4.54 23.44
N ASN A 72 -11.03 -4.05 23.12
CA ASN A 72 -11.79 -3.03 23.84
C ASN A 72 -11.16 -1.62 23.87
N GLU A 73 -10.05 -1.36 23.17
CA GLU A 73 -9.53 -0.02 22.95
C GLU A 73 -10.39 0.75 21.95
N ASP A 74 -10.53 2.07 22.17
CA ASP A 74 -11.23 2.97 21.29
C ASP A 74 -10.34 3.33 20.08
N VAL A 75 -10.81 3.07 18.85
CA VAL A 75 -10.06 3.29 17.60
C VAL A 75 -10.93 4.04 16.60
N ILE A 76 -10.43 5.14 16.03
CA ILE A 76 -11.05 5.81 14.89
C ILE A 76 -10.57 5.13 13.61
N LEU A 77 -11.51 4.75 12.74
CA LEU A 77 -11.25 4.34 11.35
C LEU A 77 -11.69 5.43 10.40
N ILE A 78 -10.78 5.86 9.52
CA ILE A 78 -11.09 6.76 8.41
C ILE A 78 -11.51 5.89 7.21
N ASP A 79 -12.83 5.85 6.92
CA ASP A 79 -13.38 5.07 5.79
C ASP A 79 -13.50 5.96 4.55
N ILE A 80 -12.60 5.72 3.59
CA ILE A 80 -12.58 6.39 2.28
C ILE A 80 -12.79 5.39 1.12
N GLY A 81 -13.06 4.09 1.40
CA GLY A 81 -13.31 3.09 0.37
C GLY A 81 -13.20 1.63 0.83
N GLU A 82 -13.09 0.70 -0.12
CA GLU A 82 -13.12 -0.75 0.15
C GLU A 82 -11.92 -1.24 0.96
N PHE A 83 -10.72 -0.66 0.76
CA PHE A 83 -9.54 -1.06 1.54
C PHE A 83 -9.61 -0.50 2.95
N SER A 84 -10.19 0.69 3.15
CA SER A 84 -10.50 1.20 4.48
C SER A 84 -11.45 0.27 5.24
N ARG A 85 -12.48 -0.30 4.57
CA ARG A 85 -13.40 -1.27 5.18
C ARG A 85 -12.69 -2.57 5.55
N ARG A 86 -11.74 -3.06 4.72
CA ARG A 86 -10.90 -4.24 5.07
C ARG A 86 -10.04 -4.01 6.29
N LEU A 87 -9.45 -2.80 6.43
CA LEU A 87 -8.76 -2.41 7.65
C LEU A 87 -9.73 -2.41 8.84
N GLY A 88 -10.96 -1.95 8.63
CA GLY A 88 -12.06 -2.04 9.61
C GLY A 88 -12.40 -3.47 10.00
N GLU A 89 -12.45 -4.42 9.07
CA GLU A 89 -12.67 -5.84 9.35
C GLU A 89 -11.57 -6.42 10.26
N SER A 90 -10.31 -6.05 10.03
CA SER A 90 -9.20 -6.44 10.90
C SER A 90 -9.34 -5.86 12.31
N LEU A 91 -9.73 -4.59 12.43
CA LEU A 91 -10.02 -3.94 13.72
C LEU A 91 -11.19 -4.59 14.46
N ILE A 92 -12.27 -4.92 13.75
CA ILE A 92 -13.43 -5.65 14.32
C ILE A 92 -12.99 -7.03 14.80
N SER A 93 -12.18 -7.76 14.01
CA SER A 93 -11.68 -9.10 14.42
C SER A 93 -10.77 -9.03 15.65
N ARG A 94 -10.12 -7.87 15.88
CA ARG A 94 -9.34 -7.59 17.10
C ARG A 94 -10.23 -7.23 18.30
N ASN A 95 -11.55 -7.11 18.09
CA ASN A 95 -12.52 -6.74 19.14
C ASN A 95 -12.27 -5.35 19.74
N VAL A 96 -11.97 -4.35 18.93
CA VAL A 96 -11.85 -2.95 19.35
C VAL A 96 -13.22 -2.27 19.41
N LYS A 97 -13.31 -1.14 20.11
CA LYS A 97 -14.43 -0.20 20.01
C LYS A 97 -14.20 0.72 18.82
N LEU A 98 -14.83 0.38 17.70
CA LEU A 98 -14.56 1.02 16.41
C LEU A 98 -15.46 2.24 16.18
N HIS A 99 -14.85 3.40 15.95
CA HIS A 99 -15.50 4.65 15.58
C HIS A 99 -15.18 4.97 14.13
N ILE A 100 -16.22 5.04 13.27
CA ILE A 100 -16.00 5.19 11.83
C ILE A 100 -16.33 6.62 11.39
N ILE A 101 -15.37 7.29 10.74
CA ILE A 101 -15.57 8.55 10.05
C ILE A 101 -15.50 8.29 8.55
N LYS A 102 -16.63 8.53 7.84
CA LYS A 102 -16.74 8.28 6.39
C LYS A 102 -16.53 9.56 5.60
N SER A 103 -15.85 9.45 4.46
CA SER A 103 -15.83 10.48 3.43
C SER A 103 -16.89 10.21 2.35
N GLU A 104 -17.16 11.22 1.53
CA GLU A 104 -17.84 11.02 0.25
C GLU A 104 -16.93 10.23 -0.72
N ILE A 105 -17.53 9.57 -1.72
CA ILE A 105 -16.79 8.83 -2.76
C ILE A 105 -15.86 9.80 -3.51
N GLY A 106 -14.60 9.44 -3.58
CA GLY A 106 -13.55 10.21 -4.27
C GLY A 106 -12.94 11.34 -3.44
N ASP A 107 -13.36 11.51 -2.19
CA ASP A 107 -12.85 12.50 -1.24
C ASP A 107 -12.06 11.84 -0.10
N VAL A 108 -11.52 12.64 0.81
CA VAL A 108 -10.82 12.22 2.01
C VAL A 108 -11.37 12.91 3.26
N VAL A 109 -11.13 12.33 4.43
CA VAL A 109 -11.40 12.96 5.71
C VAL A 109 -10.24 13.88 6.08
N THR A 110 -10.53 15.14 6.43
CA THR A 110 -9.52 16.11 6.87
C THR A 110 -9.19 15.99 8.36
N PRO A 111 -8.01 16.47 8.80
CA PRO A 111 -7.63 16.46 10.22
C PRO A 111 -8.66 17.13 11.14
N ASP A 112 -9.25 18.26 10.71
CA ASP A 112 -10.23 19.00 11.51
C ASP A 112 -11.48 18.16 11.83
N ILE A 113 -11.96 17.38 10.85
CA ILE A 113 -13.10 16.47 11.05
C ILE A 113 -12.75 15.38 12.07
N ILE A 114 -11.51 14.85 12.01
CA ILE A 114 -11.03 13.82 12.93
C ILE A 114 -10.91 14.42 14.35
N GLU A 115 -10.35 15.62 14.47
CA GLU A 115 -10.20 16.33 15.74
C GLU A 115 -11.57 16.58 16.41
N ASP A 116 -12.53 17.10 15.65
CA ASP A 116 -13.88 17.35 16.17
C ASP A 116 -14.60 16.06 16.59
N TYR A 117 -14.40 14.99 15.85
CA TYR A 117 -14.98 13.70 16.21
C TYR A 117 -14.31 13.10 17.45
N SER A 118 -13.01 13.24 17.59
CA SER A 118 -12.23 12.69 18.72
C SER A 118 -12.66 13.25 20.07
N LYS A 119 -13.19 14.48 20.13
CA LYS A 119 -13.73 15.11 21.35
C LYS A 119 -14.86 14.31 22.03
N LYS A 120 -15.47 13.36 21.29
CA LYS A 120 -16.54 12.47 21.78
C LYS A 120 -15.98 11.18 22.41
N ILE A 121 -14.68 10.96 22.33
CA ILE A 121 -13.99 9.74 22.77
C ILE A 121 -13.06 10.09 23.92
N ASN A 122 -13.26 9.50 25.11
CA ASN A 122 -12.48 9.86 26.30
C ASN A 122 -11.04 9.33 26.27
N ASP A 123 -10.78 8.18 25.65
CA ASP A 123 -9.49 7.48 25.73
C ASP A 123 -9.15 6.85 24.35
N LEU A 124 -9.00 7.71 23.34
CA LEU A 124 -8.63 7.28 22.01
C LEU A 124 -7.23 6.65 22.01
N LYS A 125 -7.08 5.42 21.48
CA LYS A 125 -5.80 4.70 21.45
C LYS A 125 -5.16 4.65 20.07
N ALA A 126 -5.97 4.69 19.01
CA ALA A 126 -5.42 4.69 17.66
C ALA A 126 -6.34 5.42 16.66
N ILE A 127 -5.72 5.97 15.62
CA ILE A 127 -6.36 6.39 14.38
C ILE A 127 -5.86 5.46 13.29
N ALA A 128 -6.76 4.80 12.57
CA ALA A 128 -6.44 3.90 11.48
C ALA A 128 -6.91 4.50 10.15
N MET A 129 -6.03 4.52 9.14
CA MET A 129 -6.33 5.08 7.83
C MET A 129 -5.72 4.30 6.69
N VAL A 130 -6.33 4.40 5.51
CA VAL A 130 -5.71 4.03 4.24
C VAL A 130 -5.12 5.29 3.61
N HIS A 131 -3.80 5.28 3.38
CA HIS A 131 -3.08 6.35 2.70
C HIS A 131 -3.45 6.42 1.21
N ASN A 132 -3.51 5.27 0.55
CA ASN A 132 -3.80 5.17 -0.87
C ASN A 132 -4.92 4.14 -1.14
N GLU A 133 -6.14 4.63 -1.30
CA GLU A 133 -7.34 3.82 -1.51
C GLU A 133 -7.43 3.33 -2.96
N THR A 134 -6.95 2.13 -3.17
CA THR A 134 -6.82 1.49 -4.48
C THR A 134 -8.16 1.24 -5.18
N SER A 135 -9.24 1.13 -4.42
CA SER A 135 -10.57 0.87 -4.98
C SER A 135 -11.13 2.07 -5.75
N LEU A 136 -10.71 3.28 -5.40
CA LEU A 136 -11.21 4.54 -5.94
C LEU A 136 -10.13 5.41 -6.61
N GLY A 137 -8.85 5.01 -6.49
CA GLY A 137 -7.71 5.82 -6.97
C GLY A 137 -7.53 7.12 -6.19
N VAL A 138 -7.77 7.09 -4.88
CA VAL A 138 -7.70 8.24 -3.97
C VAL A 138 -6.49 8.12 -3.06
N ALA A 139 -5.73 9.21 -2.88
CA ALA A 139 -4.66 9.32 -1.90
C ALA A 139 -4.99 10.38 -0.84
N ASN A 140 -4.99 9.99 0.44
CA ASN A 140 -5.13 10.91 1.55
C ASN A 140 -3.75 11.47 1.94
N ARG A 141 -3.42 12.65 1.46
CA ARG A 141 -2.14 13.32 1.69
C ARG A 141 -2.09 14.13 2.99
N TYR A 142 -3.08 14.00 3.87
CA TYR A 142 -3.05 14.62 5.21
C TYR A 142 -2.34 13.77 6.26
N ILE A 143 -1.66 12.70 5.84
CA ILE A 143 -1.04 11.70 6.73
C ILE A 143 -0.16 12.33 7.83
N GLU A 144 0.66 13.33 7.49
CA GLU A 144 1.53 14.04 8.45
C GLU A 144 0.71 14.80 9.48
N LYS A 145 -0.28 15.56 9.03
CA LYS A 145 -1.18 16.31 9.93
C LYS A 145 -2.00 15.38 10.82
N ILE A 146 -2.41 14.22 10.29
CA ILE A 146 -3.13 13.20 11.06
C ILE A 146 -2.18 12.54 12.08
N GLN A 147 -0.89 12.36 11.74
CA GLN A 147 0.12 11.88 12.68
C GLN A 147 0.34 12.87 13.83
N ASP A 148 0.45 14.16 13.52
CA ASP A 148 0.60 15.19 14.55
C ASP A 148 -0.65 15.27 15.45
N LEU A 149 -1.84 15.15 14.86
CA LEU A 149 -3.09 15.08 15.62
C LEU A 149 -3.13 13.82 16.51
N ALA A 150 -2.77 12.64 15.99
CA ALA A 150 -2.72 11.41 16.79
C ALA A 150 -1.81 11.57 18.00
N LYS A 151 -0.60 12.15 17.82
CA LYS A 151 0.33 12.46 18.92
C LYS A 151 -0.28 13.40 19.95
N SER A 152 -0.97 14.46 19.51
CA SER A 152 -1.61 15.43 20.43
C SER A 152 -2.73 14.78 21.27
N LEU A 153 -3.34 13.73 20.76
CA LEU A 153 -4.40 12.93 21.41
C LEU A 153 -3.85 11.74 22.21
N ASN A 154 -2.52 11.58 22.35
CA ASN A 154 -1.87 10.38 22.89
C ASN A 154 -2.32 9.06 22.22
N ALA A 155 -2.71 9.14 20.97
CA ALA A 155 -3.08 8.00 20.12
C ALA A 155 -1.94 7.67 19.16
N ILE A 156 -1.97 6.44 18.60
CA ILE A 156 -1.03 6.02 17.55
C ILE A 156 -1.71 6.10 16.18
N LEU A 157 -0.93 6.33 15.13
CA LEU A 157 -1.40 6.29 13.75
C LEU A 157 -1.06 4.96 13.07
N LEU A 158 -2.07 4.23 12.63
CA LEU A 158 -1.95 3.00 11.85
C LEU A 158 -2.29 3.27 10.39
N VAL A 159 -1.32 3.06 9.50
CA VAL A 159 -1.44 3.42 8.09
C VAL A 159 -1.36 2.20 7.18
N ASP A 160 -2.42 1.94 6.42
CA ASP A 160 -2.36 1.09 5.24
C ASP A 160 -1.83 1.92 4.06
N SER A 161 -0.61 1.64 3.64
CA SER A 161 -0.02 2.19 2.42
C SER A 161 0.40 1.09 1.43
N VAL A 162 -0.39 0.01 1.35
CA VAL A 162 -0.07 -1.17 0.52
C VAL A 162 0.14 -0.78 -0.94
N SER A 163 -0.65 0.13 -1.50
CA SER A 163 -0.51 0.60 -2.88
C SER A 163 0.08 2.01 -3.01
N GLY A 164 0.49 2.63 -1.89
CA GLY A 164 1.02 4.00 -1.87
C GLY A 164 2.53 4.03 -1.97
N ILE A 165 3.22 3.69 -0.88
CA ILE A 165 4.68 3.79 -0.80
C ILE A 165 5.38 2.75 -1.67
N PRO A 166 6.56 3.12 -2.25
CA PRO A 166 7.22 4.44 -2.22
C PRO A 166 6.80 5.40 -3.35
N ALA A 167 5.78 5.07 -4.15
CA ALA A 167 5.30 5.91 -5.25
C ALA A 167 4.48 7.13 -4.79
N GLU A 168 3.80 7.02 -3.64
CA GLU A 168 3.31 8.16 -2.87
C GLU A 168 4.31 8.47 -1.76
N ARG A 169 4.78 9.71 -1.67
CA ARG A 169 5.71 10.12 -0.61
C ARG A 169 5.00 10.23 0.73
N ILE A 170 5.69 9.79 1.76
CA ILE A 170 5.30 9.96 3.17
C ILE A 170 6.50 10.57 3.90
N SER A 171 6.26 11.48 4.83
CA SER A 171 7.32 11.99 5.70
C SER A 171 7.75 10.93 6.73
N LYS A 172 8.86 11.22 7.39
CA LYS A 172 9.36 10.39 8.50
C LYS A 172 8.52 10.56 9.76
N ASN A 173 8.70 9.63 10.70
CA ASN A 173 8.05 9.61 12.02
C ASN A 173 6.55 9.29 11.97
N ILE A 174 6.11 8.50 11.00
CA ILE A 174 4.81 7.85 11.03
C ILE A 174 4.90 6.62 11.93
N ASP A 175 3.95 6.47 12.86
CA ASP A 175 4.03 5.44 13.90
C ASP A 175 4.15 4.04 13.31
N VAL A 176 3.23 3.64 12.42
CA VAL A 176 3.24 2.33 11.78
C VAL A 176 2.66 2.38 10.37
N ILE A 177 3.34 1.77 9.41
CA ILE A 177 2.91 1.68 8.02
C ILE A 177 2.92 0.22 7.56
N ALA A 178 1.77 -0.29 7.13
CA ALA A 178 1.64 -1.59 6.48
C ALA A 178 1.72 -1.45 4.95
N THR A 179 2.52 -2.29 4.31
CA THR A 179 2.64 -2.35 2.84
C THR A 179 2.98 -3.76 2.35
N ALA A 180 3.29 -3.93 1.06
CA ALA A 180 3.59 -5.22 0.46
C ALA A 180 4.57 -5.12 -0.71
N SER A 181 5.23 -6.23 -1.02
CA SER A 181 6.23 -6.34 -2.08
C SER A 181 5.70 -6.12 -3.50
N HIS A 182 4.45 -6.53 -3.79
CA HIS A 182 3.89 -6.69 -5.13
C HIS A 182 3.13 -5.45 -5.65
N LYS A 183 3.43 -4.29 -5.10
CA LYS A 183 2.90 -2.99 -5.51
C LYS A 183 4.06 -2.08 -5.93
N ALA A 184 4.12 -0.85 -5.44
CA ALA A 184 5.16 0.10 -5.83
C ALA A 184 6.60 -0.32 -5.45
N PHE A 185 6.79 -1.31 -4.57
CA PHE A 185 8.10 -1.95 -4.35
C PHE A 185 8.53 -2.93 -5.44
N MET A 186 7.73 -3.17 -6.46
CA MET A 186 8.05 -3.90 -7.70
C MET A 186 8.67 -5.29 -7.50
N SER A 187 8.18 -6.09 -6.54
CA SER A 187 8.52 -7.52 -6.44
C SER A 187 7.28 -8.40 -6.63
N ILE A 188 7.43 -9.71 -6.58
CA ILE A 188 6.32 -10.66 -6.63
C ILE A 188 5.52 -10.64 -5.33
N PRO A 189 4.24 -11.10 -5.32
CA PRO A 189 3.51 -11.36 -4.09
C PRO A 189 4.25 -12.35 -3.19
N GLY A 190 4.20 -12.13 -1.86
CA GLY A 190 4.75 -13.07 -0.89
C GLY A 190 5.45 -12.43 0.30
N ALA A 191 5.69 -11.10 0.30
CA ALA A 191 6.18 -10.38 1.47
C ALA A 191 5.15 -9.37 1.97
N SER A 192 4.81 -9.49 3.25
CA SER A 192 4.19 -8.47 4.09
C SER A 192 5.28 -7.60 4.68
N ILE A 193 5.11 -6.30 4.65
CA ILE A 193 6.13 -5.34 5.03
C ILE A 193 5.52 -4.37 6.03
N ILE A 194 6.17 -4.18 7.17
CA ILE A 194 5.80 -3.23 8.22
C ILE A 194 6.95 -2.27 8.43
N PHE A 195 6.69 -0.97 8.25
CA PHE A 195 7.58 0.09 8.71
C PHE A 195 7.05 0.65 10.04
N TYR A 196 7.95 1.01 10.96
CA TYR A 196 7.55 1.48 12.28
C TYR A 196 8.57 2.47 12.86
N SER A 197 8.08 3.52 13.50
CA SER A 197 8.86 4.44 14.33
C SER A 197 8.67 4.14 15.84
N ILE A 198 7.57 3.46 16.20
CA ILE A 198 7.27 3.03 17.56
C ILE A 198 7.30 1.50 17.64
N LYS A 199 7.79 0.97 18.77
CA LYS A 199 7.84 -0.49 18.96
C LYS A 199 6.44 -1.08 19.12
N PRO A 200 6.22 -2.32 18.61
CA PRO A 200 4.99 -3.05 18.84
C PRO A 200 4.79 -3.30 20.35
N ARG A 201 3.54 -3.35 20.76
CA ARG A 201 3.18 -3.69 22.14
C ARG A 201 3.41 -5.18 22.40
N ASN A 202 3.63 -5.55 23.65
CA ASN A 202 3.70 -6.96 24.07
C ASN A 202 2.29 -7.46 24.37
N PHE A 203 1.85 -8.45 23.58
CA PHE A 203 0.57 -9.14 23.81
C PHE A 203 0.79 -10.64 24.03
N ASP A 204 0.18 -11.17 25.07
CA ASP A 204 0.39 -12.57 25.49
C ASP A 204 -0.18 -13.63 24.55
N LYS A 205 -1.05 -13.24 23.60
CA LYS A 205 -1.80 -14.16 22.72
C LYS A 205 -1.78 -13.77 21.25
N LEU A 206 -0.58 -13.54 20.70
CA LEU A 206 -0.42 -13.38 19.26
C LEU A 206 0.00 -14.70 18.60
N PRO A 207 -0.53 -15.01 17.41
CA PRO A 207 0.06 -16.10 16.60
C PRO A 207 1.56 -15.85 16.42
N PRO A 208 2.41 -16.87 16.62
CA PRO A 208 3.87 -16.67 16.57
C PRO A 208 4.37 -16.01 15.29
N SER A 209 3.74 -16.33 14.14
CA SER A 209 4.07 -15.77 12.82
C SER A 209 3.71 -14.28 12.65
N MET A 210 2.86 -13.73 13.52
CA MET A 210 2.47 -12.31 13.53
C MET A 210 3.19 -11.51 14.60
N ASN A 211 3.93 -12.12 15.52
CA ASN A 211 4.55 -11.45 16.65
C ASN A 211 5.79 -10.64 16.19
N LEU A 212 5.63 -9.34 15.97
CA LEU A 212 6.67 -8.45 15.47
C LEU A 212 7.89 -8.36 16.40
N ASN A 213 7.72 -8.49 17.72
CA ASN A 213 8.84 -8.48 18.65
C ASN A 213 9.85 -9.60 18.37
N LYS A 214 9.38 -10.80 17.95
CA LYS A 214 10.26 -11.89 17.51
C LYS A 214 11.05 -11.52 16.26
N PHE A 215 10.43 -10.81 15.31
CA PHE A 215 11.12 -10.34 14.10
C PHE A 215 12.15 -9.26 14.42
N ILE A 216 11.86 -8.34 15.33
CA ILE A 216 12.79 -7.30 15.81
C ILE A 216 14.02 -7.96 16.46
N ASP A 217 13.83 -8.97 17.31
CA ASP A 217 14.95 -9.64 17.98
C ASP A 217 15.82 -10.44 17.01
N MET A 218 15.23 -11.09 16.02
CA MET A 218 15.98 -11.85 15.02
C MET A 218 16.65 -10.94 13.98
N LYS A 219 16.07 -9.79 13.64
CA LYS A 219 16.66 -8.77 12.75
C LYS A 219 18.04 -8.33 13.25
N LYS A 220 18.26 -8.23 14.56
CA LYS A 220 19.57 -7.91 15.16
C LYS A 220 20.68 -8.87 14.75
N ARG A 221 20.33 -10.09 14.33
CA ARG A 221 21.24 -11.13 13.86
C ARG A 221 21.21 -11.29 12.33
N LEU A 222 20.56 -10.36 11.62
CA LEU A 222 20.29 -10.43 10.18
C LEU A 222 19.56 -11.73 9.81
N GLU A 223 18.58 -12.11 10.62
CA GLU A 223 17.79 -13.32 10.47
C GLU A 223 16.30 -13.04 10.64
N THR A 224 15.48 -14.02 10.29
CA THR A 224 14.04 -14.04 10.54
C THR A 224 13.68 -15.21 11.45
N PRO A 225 12.64 -15.11 12.30
CA PRO A 225 12.26 -16.20 13.20
C PRO A 225 11.78 -17.47 12.47
N TYR A 226 11.26 -17.29 11.25
CA TYR A 226 10.74 -18.35 10.36
C TYR A 226 11.33 -18.19 8.98
N THR A 227 11.15 -19.20 8.10
CA THR A 227 11.62 -19.11 6.72
C THR A 227 11.00 -17.89 6.01
N PRO A 228 11.80 -16.95 5.55
CA PRO A 228 11.31 -15.76 4.84
C PRO A 228 10.94 -16.07 3.39
N PRO A 229 10.23 -15.18 2.69
CA PRO A 229 9.95 -15.32 1.27
C PRO A 229 11.18 -15.00 0.42
N ILE A 230 12.13 -15.94 0.32
CA ILE A 230 13.49 -15.73 -0.18
C ILE A 230 13.50 -15.08 -1.57
N ASN A 231 12.79 -15.67 -2.56
CA ASN A 231 12.78 -15.12 -3.92
C ASN A 231 12.12 -13.74 -4.00
N VAL A 232 11.17 -13.46 -3.11
CA VAL A 232 10.57 -12.11 -3.01
C VAL A 232 11.59 -11.11 -2.51
N ILE A 233 12.41 -11.49 -1.52
CA ILE A 233 13.50 -10.66 -0.98
C ILE A 233 14.57 -10.42 -2.04
N MET A 234 14.92 -11.43 -2.85
CA MET A 234 15.82 -11.25 -4.00
C MET A 234 15.24 -10.25 -5.02
N GLY A 235 13.94 -10.31 -5.29
CA GLY A 235 13.28 -9.32 -6.13
C GLY A 235 13.28 -7.91 -5.53
N LEU A 236 13.10 -7.81 -4.20
CA LEU A 236 13.19 -6.54 -3.46
C LEU A 236 14.62 -5.97 -3.48
N ASP A 237 15.66 -6.82 -3.45
CA ASP A 237 17.05 -6.37 -3.54
C ASP A 237 17.29 -5.61 -4.84
N TYR A 238 16.82 -6.17 -5.97
CA TYR A 238 16.91 -5.48 -7.25
C TYR A 238 16.06 -4.19 -7.27
N SER A 239 14.80 -4.27 -6.89
CA SER A 239 13.86 -3.15 -7.02
C SER A 239 14.21 -1.98 -6.10
N THR A 240 14.69 -2.23 -4.88
CA THR A 240 15.14 -1.18 -3.97
C THR A 240 16.42 -0.50 -4.46
N ASN A 241 17.35 -1.25 -5.06
CA ASN A 241 18.51 -0.69 -5.77
C ASN A 241 18.06 0.24 -6.91
N TYR A 242 17.11 -0.19 -7.72
CA TYR A 242 16.56 0.62 -8.80
C TYR A 242 15.93 1.92 -8.28
N ILE A 243 15.09 1.84 -7.25
CA ILE A 243 14.44 3.01 -6.64
C ILE A 243 15.48 4.01 -6.13
N LEU A 244 16.52 3.54 -5.42
CA LEU A 244 17.58 4.41 -4.92
C LEU A 244 18.44 5.01 -6.04
N LYS A 245 18.71 4.25 -7.10
CA LYS A 245 19.46 4.73 -8.27
C LYS A 245 18.70 5.81 -9.04
N VAL A 246 17.41 5.65 -9.21
CA VAL A 246 16.53 6.66 -9.85
C VAL A 246 16.40 7.89 -8.95
N GLY A 247 16.45 7.70 -7.65
CA GLY A 247 16.14 8.70 -6.64
C GLY A 247 14.68 8.62 -6.20
N ILE A 248 14.44 8.69 -4.88
CA ILE A 248 13.13 8.41 -4.28
C ILE A 248 12.07 9.41 -4.78
N ASP A 249 12.43 10.70 -4.82
CA ASP A 249 11.51 11.75 -5.29
C ASP A 249 11.22 11.62 -6.79
N LYS A 250 12.24 11.29 -7.59
CA LYS A 250 12.05 11.06 -9.03
C LYS A 250 11.21 9.81 -9.30
N TYR A 251 11.35 8.77 -8.46
CA TYR A 251 10.50 7.59 -8.55
C TYR A 251 9.02 7.92 -8.31
N ALA A 252 8.71 8.72 -7.30
CA ALA A 252 7.36 9.19 -7.04
C ALA A 252 6.83 10.10 -8.17
N GLU A 253 7.69 11.01 -8.69
CA GLU A 253 7.36 11.89 -9.81
C GLU A 253 7.01 11.10 -11.09
N ILE A 254 7.76 10.05 -11.44
CA ILE A 254 7.47 9.17 -12.58
C ILE A 254 6.06 8.57 -12.47
N HIS A 255 5.64 8.16 -11.28
CA HIS A 255 4.29 7.62 -11.05
C HIS A 255 3.23 8.71 -11.21
N LYS A 256 3.48 9.89 -10.65
CA LYS A 256 2.61 11.06 -10.80
C LYS A 256 2.47 11.46 -12.27
N GLU A 257 3.57 11.58 -13.01
CA GLU A 257 3.56 11.89 -14.45
C GLU A 257 2.68 10.91 -15.24
N ARG A 258 2.79 9.60 -14.96
CA ARG A 258 1.98 8.57 -15.62
C ARG A 258 0.48 8.69 -15.31
N THR A 259 0.12 8.94 -14.06
CA THR A 259 -1.30 9.08 -13.68
C THR A 259 -1.89 10.40 -14.15
N ASP A 260 -1.14 11.49 -14.10
CA ASP A 260 -1.60 12.78 -14.62
C ASP A 260 -1.79 12.69 -16.14
N TYR A 261 -0.83 12.06 -16.85
CA TYR A 261 -0.96 11.84 -18.29
C TYR A 261 -2.20 10.99 -18.62
N LEU A 262 -2.45 9.90 -17.87
CA LEU A 262 -3.66 9.08 -18.01
C LEU A 262 -4.93 9.90 -17.81
N ARG A 263 -5.01 10.69 -16.72
CA ARG A 263 -6.19 11.51 -16.39
C ARG A 263 -6.47 12.58 -17.43
N ASN A 264 -5.40 13.15 -18.02
CA ASN A 264 -5.53 14.17 -19.07
C ASN A 264 -5.99 13.59 -20.41
N LEU A 265 -5.70 12.31 -20.68
CA LEU A 265 -6.09 11.65 -21.94
C LEU A 265 -7.49 11.02 -21.89
N VAL A 266 -7.87 10.45 -20.75
CA VAL A 266 -9.16 9.75 -20.59
C VAL A 266 -10.29 10.76 -20.40
N LYS A 267 -11.31 10.71 -21.27
CA LYS A 267 -12.45 11.62 -21.24
C LYS A 267 -13.48 11.27 -20.18
N LEU A 268 -13.52 10.01 -19.72
CA LEU A 268 -14.42 9.58 -18.66
C LEU A 268 -14.18 10.33 -17.36
N LYS A 269 -15.24 10.57 -16.60
CA LYS A 269 -15.19 11.29 -15.32
C LYS A 269 -14.33 10.51 -14.31
N PRO A 270 -13.24 11.11 -13.75
CA PRO A 270 -12.49 10.48 -12.67
C PRO A 270 -13.33 10.33 -11.40
N VAL A 271 -13.04 9.26 -10.63
CA VAL A 271 -13.71 9.02 -9.33
C VAL A 271 -13.13 9.93 -8.26
N ALA A 272 -11.81 10.01 -8.19
CA ALA A 272 -11.12 10.87 -7.22
C ALA A 272 -11.33 12.35 -7.53
N LYS A 273 -11.58 13.17 -6.52
CA LYS A 273 -11.46 14.64 -6.65
C LYS A 273 -10.03 14.98 -7.06
N GLU A 274 -9.84 15.97 -7.92
CA GLU A 274 -8.56 16.30 -8.57
C GLU A 274 -7.37 16.34 -7.60
N LYS A 275 -7.50 17.06 -6.49
CA LYS A 275 -6.44 17.21 -5.46
C LYS A 275 -6.09 15.93 -4.72
N PHE A 276 -6.92 14.90 -4.79
CA PHE A 276 -6.76 13.63 -4.08
C PHE A 276 -6.52 12.42 -5.01
N GLY A 277 -6.32 12.66 -6.29
CA GLY A 277 -5.97 11.58 -7.21
C GLY A 277 -4.66 10.88 -6.84
N SER A 278 -4.69 9.54 -6.75
CA SER A 278 -3.51 8.71 -6.46
C SER A 278 -2.47 8.76 -7.57
N ASN A 279 -1.19 8.67 -7.21
CA ASN A 279 -0.08 8.54 -8.17
C ASN A 279 0.10 7.11 -8.70
N THR A 280 -0.59 6.12 -8.16
CA THR A 280 -0.39 4.70 -8.52
C THR A 280 -1.55 4.10 -9.29
N VAL A 281 -2.76 4.60 -9.06
CA VAL A 281 -4.00 4.08 -9.65
C VAL A 281 -4.93 5.24 -9.99
N SER A 282 -5.56 5.18 -11.17
CA SER A 282 -6.69 6.06 -11.51
C SER A 282 -7.96 5.23 -11.70
N ALA A 283 -9.08 5.73 -11.22
CA ALA A 283 -10.40 5.14 -11.41
C ALA A 283 -11.32 6.11 -12.16
N PHE A 284 -12.16 5.58 -13.05
CA PHE A 284 -13.06 6.38 -13.89
C PHE A 284 -14.46 5.76 -13.91
N TYR A 285 -15.48 6.60 -13.84
CA TYR A 285 -16.86 6.16 -13.99
C TYR A 285 -17.17 5.76 -15.43
N THR A 286 -17.90 4.65 -15.60
CA THR A 286 -18.38 4.18 -16.91
C THR A 286 -19.50 3.16 -16.75
N ASN A 287 -20.45 3.14 -17.68
CA ASN A 287 -21.44 2.09 -17.82
C ASN A 287 -20.95 0.92 -18.70
N ASN A 288 -19.80 1.06 -19.33
CA ASN A 288 -19.22 0.13 -20.30
C ASN A 288 -18.08 -0.73 -19.74
N THR A 289 -18.03 -0.95 -18.42
CA THR A 289 -16.92 -1.60 -17.70
C THR A 289 -16.47 -2.90 -18.38
N LYS A 290 -17.39 -3.82 -18.68
CA LYS A 290 -17.08 -5.11 -19.31
C LYS A 290 -16.53 -4.95 -20.72
N ALA A 291 -17.17 -4.11 -21.55
CA ALA A 291 -16.77 -3.88 -22.94
C ALA A 291 -15.37 -3.27 -23.04
N ILE A 292 -15.06 -2.29 -22.18
CA ILE A 292 -13.73 -1.67 -22.11
C ILE A 292 -12.66 -2.70 -21.74
N ILE A 293 -12.89 -3.50 -20.68
CA ILE A 293 -11.95 -4.53 -20.22
C ILE A 293 -11.69 -5.56 -21.32
N GLU A 294 -12.72 -6.03 -22.01
CA GLU A 294 -12.61 -7.00 -23.10
C GLU A 294 -11.86 -6.42 -24.30
N SER A 295 -12.18 -5.19 -24.69
CA SER A 295 -11.50 -4.50 -25.79
C SER A 295 -10.01 -4.31 -25.50
N LEU A 296 -9.65 -3.90 -24.29
CA LEU A 296 -8.25 -3.77 -23.86
C LEU A 296 -7.55 -5.13 -23.85
N LYS A 297 -8.22 -6.19 -23.36
CA LYS A 297 -7.68 -7.55 -23.36
C LYS A 297 -7.35 -8.02 -24.78
N ASN A 298 -8.21 -7.77 -25.75
CA ASN A 298 -8.00 -8.10 -27.15
C ASN A 298 -6.82 -7.31 -27.77
N LYS A 299 -6.47 -6.14 -27.20
CA LYS A 299 -5.30 -5.34 -27.58
C LYS A 299 -4.05 -5.65 -26.75
N GLY A 300 -4.09 -6.67 -25.91
CA GLY A 300 -2.94 -7.13 -25.11
C GLY A 300 -2.75 -6.41 -23.79
N TYR A 301 -3.75 -5.68 -23.30
CA TYR A 301 -3.71 -4.96 -22.02
C TYR A 301 -4.72 -5.52 -21.03
N THR A 302 -4.36 -5.57 -19.75
CA THR A 302 -5.26 -5.95 -18.66
C THR A 302 -5.39 -4.79 -17.67
N ILE A 303 -6.62 -4.36 -17.42
CA ILE A 303 -7.00 -3.41 -16.35
C ILE A 303 -7.96 -4.08 -15.37
N ALA A 304 -8.40 -3.38 -14.34
CA ALA A 304 -9.35 -3.92 -13.36
C ALA A 304 -10.71 -3.22 -13.41
N SER A 305 -11.77 -3.95 -13.07
CA SER A 305 -13.08 -3.37 -12.75
C SER A 305 -13.07 -2.69 -11.38
N GLY A 306 -14.17 -2.04 -11.01
CA GLY A 306 -14.41 -1.57 -9.64
C GLY A 306 -14.46 -2.70 -8.61
N MET A 307 -14.79 -2.33 -7.37
CA MET A 307 -14.98 -3.26 -6.27
C MET A 307 -16.31 -2.98 -5.56
N GLY A 308 -16.82 -3.97 -4.82
CA GLY A 308 -18.06 -3.83 -4.08
C GLY A 308 -19.22 -3.34 -4.96
N ASN A 309 -19.94 -2.35 -4.49
CA ASN A 309 -21.07 -1.76 -5.21
C ASN A 309 -20.71 -1.02 -6.50
N LEU A 310 -19.42 -0.69 -6.69
CA LEU A 310 -18.91 -0.02 -7.90
C LEU A 310 -18.30 -0.99 -8.92
N SER A 311 -18.45 -2.31 -8.73
CA SER A 311 -17.81 -3.34 -9.56
C SER A 311 -18.13 -3.21 -11.07
N ASN A 312 -19.32 -2.73 -11.41
CA ASN A 312 -19.76 -2.54 -12.79
C ASN A 312 -19.88 -1.07 -13.22
N SER A 313 -19.51 -0.12 -12.35
CA SER A 313 -19.72 1.32 -12.57
C SER A 313 -18.42 2.10 -12.74
N ILE A 314 -17.28 1.46 -12.50
CA ILE A 314 -15.96 2.07 -12.69
C ILE A 314 -14.95 1.06 -13.26
N ILE A 315 -13.93 1.60 -13.92
CA ILE A 315 -12.69 0.90 -14.28
C ILE A 315 -11.53 1.47 -13.48
N ARG A 316 -10.49 0.65 -13.23
CA ARG A 316 -9.27 1.06 -12.51
C ARG A 316 -8.04 0.72 -13.32
N ILE A 317 -7.16 1.69 -13.47
CA ILE A 317 -5.91 1.59 -14.21
C ILE A 317 -4.75 1.84 -13.26
N GLY A 318 -3.87 0.86 -13.09
CA GLY A 318 -2.63 0.98 -12.33
C GLY A 318 -1.47 1.33 -13.24
N VAL A 319 -0.58 2.21 -12.77
CA VAL A 319 0.61 2.65 -13.53
C VAL A 319 1.94 2.26 -12.86
N MET A 320 1.87 1.39 -11.85
CA MET A 320 3.04 0.88 -11.14
C MET A 320 3.81 -0.15 -11.98
N GLY A 321 5.11 -0.23 -11.73
CA GLY A 321 5.98 -1.19 -12.37
C GLY A 321 6.43 -0.79 -13.79
N ASP A 322 6.58 -1.79 -14.67
CA ASP A 322 7.04 -1.60 -16.05
C ASP A 322 5.89 -1.15 -16.96
N VAL A 323 5.45 0.09 -16.78
CA VAL A 323 4.42 0.76 -17.58
C VAL A 323 5.02 2.02 -18.20
N SER A 324 4.96 2.14 -19.55
CA SER A 324 5.43 3.31 -20.28
C SER A 324 4.30 4.32 -20.52
N LEU A 325 4.65 5.56 -20.89
CA LEU A 325 3.67 6.57 -21.32
C LEU A 325 2.96 6.14 -22.63
N ASP A 326 3.61 5.36 -23.48
CA ASP A 326 2.99 4.79 -24.68
C ASP A 326 1.92 3.75 -24.34
N ASP A 327 2.17 2.90 -23.32
CA ASP A 327 1.14 1.99 -22.80
C ASP A 327 -0.07 2.76 -22.25
N VAL A 328 0.19 3.82 -21.48
CA VAL A 328 -0.86 4.70 -20.93
C VAL A 328 -1.69 5.33 -22.04
N LYS A 329 -1.03 5.84 -23.10
CA LYS A 329 -1.69 6.45 -24.25
C LYS A 329 -2.58 5.44 -24.99
N LYS A 330 -2.07 4.25 -25.31
CA LYS A 330 -2.82 3.20 -26.00
C LYS A 330 -4.05 2.74 -25.21
N VAL A 331 -3.91 2.64 -23.89
CA VAL A 331 -5.03 2.30 -23.00
C VAL A 331 -6.09 3.42 -23.00
N ALA A 332 -5.68 4.68 -22.91
CA ALA A 332 -6.60 5.82 -22.95
C ALA A 332 -7.35 5.93 -24.29
N GLU A 333 -6.67 5.70 -25.42
CA GLU A 333 -7.29 5.68 -26.76
C GLU A 333 -8.40 4.64 -26.87
N VAL A 334 -8.22 3.45 -26.28
CA VAL A 334 -9.25 2.41 -26.27
C VAL A 334 -10.43 2.82 -25.40
N ILE A 335 -10.16 3.36 -24.22
CA ILE A 335 -11.21 3.80 -23.27
C ILE A 335 -12.09 4.87 -23.89
N ASN A 336 -11.50 5.83 -24.60
CA ASN A 336 -12.20 6.96 -25.21
C ASN A 336 -13.14 6.56 -26.37
N ASN A 337 -13.08 5.32 -26.88
CA ASN A 337 -14.08 4.82 -27.82
C ASN A 337 -15.42 4.44 -27.15
N TYR A 338 -15.48 4.51 -25.83
CA TYR A 338 -16.67 4.17 -25.03
C TYR A 338 -17.21 5.37 -24.23
N ASP A 339 -16.76 6.59 -24.59
CA ASP A 339 -17.20 7.86 -24.01
C ASP A 339 -18.62 8.22 -24.48
#